data_8fff01ef6c53405f1d890a02d3ffce02
#
_entry.id   8fff01ef6c53405f1d890a02d3ffce02
#
_cell.length_a   1.000
_cell.length_b   1.000
_cell.length_c   1.000
_cell.angle_alpha   90.00
_cell.angle_beta   90.00
_cell.angle_gamma   90.00
#
_symmetry.space_group_name_H-M   'P 1'
#
loop_
_entity.id
_entity.type
_entity.pdbx_description
1 polymer ?
#
loop_
_entity_poly.entity_id
_entity_poly.type
_entity_poly.pdbx_seq_one_letter_code
_entity_poly.pdbx_strand_id
1 'polypeptide(L)'
;MNKTFATAMLLGSTVALAACGQKAPEDIPPPPASTVPEAPVTTPTTPAGPSVGSQAHFEQSINGQNVIYFDTDRFNIDSADAAALQAQAQYLAQYSSVSITLEGHADERGTREYNLALGERRANAAKNYLVSLGVAAGRIQTVSHGKERPVALGSNEQAWAQNRRAVSVVIN
;
A
#
# COMPACT_ATOMS: atom_id res chain seq x y z
N MET A 1 -17.09 9.24 -58.60
CA MET A 1 -18.06 10.31 -58.95
C MET A 1 -17.89 11.42 -57.95
N ASN A 2 -17.45 12.51 -58.50
CA ASN A 2 -17.76 13.93 -58.27
C ASN A 2 -17.26 14.53 -56.93
N LYS A 3 -16.30 15.34 -57.00
CA LYS A 3 -16.01 16.70 -57.54
C LYS A 3 -16.00 17.70 -56.40
N THR A 4 -14.83 18.30 -56.10
CA THR A 4 -14.35 19.66 -56.49
C THR A 4 -15.07 20.78 -55.75
N PHE A 5 -14.48 21.85 -55.22
CA PHE A 5 -13.62 22.93 -55.65
C PHE A 5 -13.27 23.73 -54.40
N ALA A 6 -12.07 24.15 -54.09
CA ALA A 6 -11.33 25.28 -54.59
C ALA A 6 -11.92 26.67 -54.28
N THR A 7 -11.14 27.53 -53.65
CA THR A 7 -10.69 28.86 -54.08
C THR A 7 -10.37 29.69 -52.84
N ALA A 8 -9.22 30.02 -52.47
CA ALA A 8 -8.31 31.14 -52.68
C ALA A 8 -8.97 32.56 -52.67
N MET A 9 -8.50 33.41 -51.77
CA MET A 9 -8.22 34.79 -52.15
C MET A 9 -7.32 35.51 -51.10
N LEU A 10 -6.25 36.01 -51.64
CA LEU A 10 -5.29 36.99 -51.11
C LEU A 10 -5.96 38.34 -50.88
N LEU A 11 -5.30 39.16 -50.02
CA LEU A 11 -5.00 40.62 -50.12
C LEU A 11 -4.60 41.00 -48.69
N GLY A 12 -3.46 41.53 -48.34
CA GLY A 12 -2.62 42.50 -48.97
C GLY A 12 -2.64 43.79 -48.17
N SER A 13 -1.46 44.31 -47.84
CA SER A 13 -1.17 45.68 -47.44
C SER A 13 -1.31 46.01 -45.94
N THR A 14 -0.50 46.78 -45.27
CA THR A 14 0.65 47.65 -45.59
C THR A 14 1.41 47.99 -44.33
N VAL A 15 2.65 48.27 -44.52
CA VAL A 15 3.69 48.79 -43.61
C VAL A 15 3.25 50.11 -42.96
N ALA A 16 3.54 50.28 -41.69
CA ALA A 16 3.80 51.58 -41.10
C ALA A 16 4.95 51.48 -40.09
N LEU A 17 6.13 51.91 -40.51
CA LEU A 17 7.24 52.24 -39.61
C LEU A 17 6.86 53.51 -38.83
N ALA A 18 6.93 53.42 -37.51
CA ALA A 18 7.07 54.61 -36.66
C ALA A 18 8.28 54.35 -35.77
N ALA A 19 9.37 54.98 -36.12
CA ALA A 19 10.52 55.17 -35.26
C ALA A 19 10.18 56.32 -34.28
N CYS A 20 10.43 56.11 -32.98
CA CYS A 20 10.78 57.20 -32.09
C CYS A 20 11.26 56.70 -30.72
N GLY A 21 12.46 57.13 -30.37
CA GLY A 21 12.83 57.48 -29.02
C GLY A 21 13.42 56.40 -28.13
N GLN A 22 14.70 56.05 -28.34
CA GLN A 22 15.51 55.49 -27.26
C GLN A 22 15.72 56.56 -26.18
N LYS A 23 15.09 56.38 -25.02
CA LYS A 23 15.55 57.00 -23.77
C LYS A 23 16.70 56.16 -23.24
N ALA A 24 17.79 56.81 -22.89
CA ALA A 24 18.94 56.23 -22.22
C ALA A 24 18.52 55.48 -20.95
N PRO A 25 19.18 54.37 -20.60
CA PRO A 25 18.89 53.69 -19.35
C PRO A 25 19.37 54.58 -18.19
N GLU A 26 18.44 54.88 -17.31
CA GLU A 26 18.71 55.45 -16.00
C GLU A 26 19.48 54.42 -15.17
N ASP A 27 20.67 54.82 -14.71
CA ASP A 27 21.56 54.03 -13.88
C ASP A 27 20.86 53.77 -12.54
N ILE A 28 20.22 52.61 -12.41
CA ILE A 28 19.61 52.16 -11.16
C ILE A 28 20.74 51.58 -10.30
N PRO A 29 21.06 52.17 -9.14
CA PRO A 29 22.06 51.60 -8.24
C PRO A 29 21.64 50.19 -7.84
N PRO A 30 22.59 49.25 -7.76
CA PRO A 30 22.27 47.87 -7.39
C PRO A 30 21.58 47.82 -6.02
N PRO A 31 20.53 47.03 -5.87
CA PRO A 31 19.86 46.86 -4.59
C PRO A 31 20.85 46.33 -3.54
N PRO A 32 20.72 46.80 -2.27
CA PRO A 32 21.60 46.30 -1.21
C PRO A 32 21.50 44.77 -1.14
N ALA A 33 22.66 44.13 -1.03
CA ALA A 33 22.76 42.69 -0.89
C ALA A 33 21.85 42.24 0.28
N SER A 34 20.72 41.63 -0.05
CA SER A 34 19.89 40.95 0.94
C SER A 34 20.73 39.80 1.52
N THR A 35 21.14 40.00 2.77
CA THR A 35 21.62 38.87 3.58
C THR A 35 20.47 37.90 3.73
N VAL A 36 20.45 36.89 2.86
CA VAL A 36 19.56 35.72 3.04
C VAL A 36 19.94 35.10 4.38
N PRO A 37 19.03 35.02 5.35
CA PRO A 37 19.31 34.24 6.56
C PRO A 37 19.64 32.80 6.12
N GLU A 38 20.83 32.36 6.49
CA GLU A 38 21.27 30.98 6.29
C GLU A 38 20.18 30.08 6.90
N ALA A 39 19.44 29.38 6.05
CA ALA A 39 18.44 28.42 6.51
C ALA A 39 19.14 27.41 7.42
N PRO A 40 18.54 27.01 8.54
CA PRO A 40 19.15 26.05 9.43
C PRO A 40 19.48 24.78 8.63
N VAL A 41 20.76 24.42 8.65
CA VAL A 41 21.25 23.18 8.03
C VAL A 41 20.54 22.04 8.72
N THR A 42 19.52 21.49 8.09
CA THR A 42 18.91 20.26 8.54
C THR A 42 19.96 19.15 8.37
N THR A 43 20.60 18.78 9.46
CA THR A 43 21.41 17.55 9.50
C THR A 43 20.54 16.40 8.98
N PRO A 44 21.04 15.57 8.03
CA PRO A 44 20.31 14.40 7.58
C PRO A 44 20.09 13.49 8.79
N THR A 45 18.85 13.46 9.28
CA THR A 45 18.43 12.48 10.29
C THR A 45 18.52 11.12 9.62
N THR A 46 19.40 10.27 10.08
CA THR A 46 19.43 8.85 9.71
C THR A 46 18.01 8.31 9.86
N PRO A 47 17.44 7.61 8.84
CA PRO A 47 16.09 7.10 8.95
C PRO A 47 15.97 6.26 10.21
N ALA A 48 15.19 6.70 11.16
CA ALA A 48 14.80 5.88 12.30
C ALA A 48 14.09 4.64 11.73
N GLY A 49 14.40 3.45 12.25
CA GLY A 49 13.70 2.22 11.85
C GLY A 49 12.18 2.35 12.00
N PRO A 50 11.39 1.36 11.55
CA PRO A 50 9.93 1.44 11.60
C PRO A 50 9.44 1.74 13.01
N SER A 51 8.46 2.63 13.13
CA SER A 51 7.87 3.00 14.42
C SER A 51 7.28 1.77 15.11
N VAL A 52 7.51 1.62 16.41
CA VAL A 52 6.95 0.52 17.20
C VAL A 52 5.42 0.49 17.05
N GLY A 53 4.86 -0.69 16.80
CA GLY A 53 3.44 -0.88 16.56
C GLY A 53 2.98 -0.59 15.14
N SER A 54 3.86 -0.18 14.21
CA SER A 54 3.51 -0.10 12.80
C SER A 54 3.53 -1.49 12.14
N GLN A 55 2.85 -1.63 10.97
CA GLN A 55 2.89 -2.85 10.17
C GLN A 55 4.32 -3.25 9.82
N ALA A 56 5.15 -2.29 9.39
CA ALA A 56 6.54 -2.54 9.04
C ALA A 56 7.38 -3.03 10.24
N HIS A 57 7.15 -2.48 11.44
CA HIS A 57 7.82 -2.95 12.66
C HIS A 57 7.36 -4.37 13.04
N PHE A 58 6.06 -4.65 12.91
CA PHE A 58 5.51 -5.98 13.13
C PHE A 58 6.16 -7.00 12.19
N GLU A 59 6.12 -6.76 10.87
CA GLU A 59 6.70 -7.66 9.86
C GLU A 59 8.20 -7.88 10.07
N GLN A 60 8.95 -6.81 10.37
CA GLN A 60 10.39 -6.93 10.66
C GLN A 60 10.65 -7.78 11.90
N SER A 61 9.87 -7.59 12.96
CA SER A 61 10.04 -8.29 14.24
C SER A 61 9.73 -9.80 14.15
N ILE A 62 8.85 -10.19 13.23
CA ILE A 62 8.46 -11.59 13.01
C ILE A 62 9.09 -12.19 11.74
N ASN A 63 10.13 -11.55 11.17
CA ASN A 63 10.82 -11.98 9.95
C ASN A 63 9.86 -12.22 8.76
N GLY A 64 8.86 -11.37 8.60
CA GLY A 64 7.87 -11.47 7.53
C GLY A 64 6.83 -12.59 7.69
N GLN A 65 6.75 -13.22 8.84
CA GLN A 65 5.80 -14.32 9.13
C GLN A 65 4.40 -13.81 9.53
N ASN A 66 3.90 -12.80 8.82
CA ASN A 66 2.57 -12.23 9.01
C ASN A 66 1.49 -12.93 8.16
N VAL A 67 1.88 -13.90 7.33
CA VAL A 67 0.99 -14.66 6.45
C VAL A 67 1.09 -16.13 6.77
N ILE A 68 -0.08 -16.80 6.85
CA ILE A 68 -0.19 -18.25 6.93
C ILE A 68 -0.99 -18.77 5.75
N TYR A 69 -0.75 -20.02 5.36
CA TYR A 69 -1.31 -20.61 4.15
C TYR A 69 -2.16 -21.85 4.46
N PHE A 70 -3.03 -22.19 3.53
CA PHE A 70 -3.97 -23.28 3.72
C PHE A 70 -4.05 -24.17 2.47
N ASP A 71 -4.30 -25.43 2.71
CA ASP A 71 -4.69 -26.37 1.65
C ASP A 71 -6.04 -26.02 1.02
N THR A 72 -6.34 -26.66 -0.11
CA THR A 72 -7.63 -26.52 -0.79
C THR A 72 -8.77 -26.92 0.16
N ASP A 73 -9.75 -26.03 0.28
CA ASP A 73 -10.94 -26.17 1.15
C ASP A 73 -10.63 -26.45 2.64
N ARG A 74 -9.39 -26.17 3.08
CA ARG A 74 -8.97 -26.32 4.47
C ARG A 74 -8.84 -24.96 5.17
N PHE A 75 -8.96 -25.05 6.50
CA PHE A 75 -8.75 -23.93 7.45
C PHE A 75 -8.05 -24.39 8.74
N ASN A 76 -7.50 -25.60 8.77
CA ASN A 76 -6.70 -26.09 9.89
C ASN A 76 -5.30 -25.46 9.87
N ILE A 77 -4.76 -25.16 11.04
CA ILE A 77 -3.40 -24.67 11.21
C ILE A 77 -2.44 -25.86 11.20
N ASP A 78 -1.48 -25.83 10.31
CA ASP A 78 -0.40 -26.83 10.26
C ASP A 78 0.79 -26.42 11.16
N SER A 79 1.85 -27.22 11.18
CA SER A 79 3.01 -26.96 12.05
C SER A 79 3.83 -25.75 11.62
N ALA A 80 3.90 -25.45 10.32
CA ALA A 80 4.61 -24.26 9.81
C ALA A 80 3.83 -22.99 10.14
N ASP A 81 2.52 -23.01 9.90
CA ASP A 81 1.60 -21.93 10.26
C ASP A 81 1.55 -21.70 11.78
N ALA A 82 1.61 -22.79 12.57
CA ALA A 82 1.69 -22.70 14.02
C ALA A 82 2.94 -21.94 14.49
N ALA A 83 4.10 -22.17 13.87
CA ALA A 83 5.34 -21.46 14.19
C ALA A 83 5.23 -19.97 13.84
N ALA A 84 4.63 -19.63 12.70
CA ALA A 84 4.39 -18.24 12.31
C ALA A 84 3.46 -17.53 13.30
N LEU A 85 2.36 -18.18 13.70
CA LEU A 85 1.43 -17.63 14.69
C LEU A 85 2.06 -17.50 16.09
N GLN A 86 2.97 -18.40 16.47
CA GLN A 86 3.73 -18.28 17.72
C GLN A 86 4.63 -17.03 17.72
N ALA A 87 5.34 -16.75 16.62
CA ALA A 87 6.13 -15.52 16.49
C ALA A 87 5.25 -14.26 16.57
N GLN A 88 4.08 -14.28 15.94
CA GLN A 88 3.11 -13.18 16.04
C GLN A 88 2.58 -13.01 17.45
N ALA A 89 2.26 -14.10 18.14
CA ALA A 89 1.79 -14.05 19.54
C ALA A 89 2.85 -13.47 20.49
N GLN A 90 4.13 -13.83 20.30
CA GLN A 90 5.24 -13.26 21.08
C GLN A 90 5.36 -11.75 20.86
N TYR A 91 5.27 -11.29 19.63
CA TYR A 91 5.23 -9.86 19.33
C TYR A 91 4.06 -9.16 20.02
N LEU A 92 2.86 -9.71 19.90
CA LEU A 92 1.65 -9.14 20.51
C LEU A 92 1.70 -9.18 22.05
N ALA A 93 2.41 -10.12 22.64
CA ALA A 93 2.66 -10.16 24.09
C ALA A 93 3.63 -9.04 24.51
N GLN A 94 4.68 -8.79 23.73
CA GLN A 94 5.65 -7.72 23.98
C GLN A 94 5.02 -6.33 23.80
N TYR A 95 4.18 -6.15 22.79
CA TYR A 95 3.54 -4.87 22.46
C TYR A 95 2.04 -4.92 22.73
N SER A 96 1.68 -4.82 24.00
CA SER A 96 0.30 -5.03 24.48
C SER A 96 -0.74 -4.03 23.96
N SER A 97 -0.32 -2.85 23.49
CA SER A 97 -1.20 -1.84 22.88
C SER A 97 -1.54 -2.13 21.42
N VAL A 98 -0.77 -3.00 20.75
CA VAL A 98 -0.99 -3.32 19.34
C VAL A 98 -2.19 -4.25 19.18
N SER A 99 -3.05 -3.93 18.25
CA SER A 99 -4.18 -4.76 17.80
C SER A 99 -4.01 -5.13 16.34
N ILE A 100 -4.59 -6.24 15.92
CA ILE A 100 -4.48 -6.74 14.55
C ILE A 100 -5.85 -7.10 13.97
N THR A 101 -5.93 -7.03 12.65
CA THR A 101 -6.97 -7.66 11.84
C THR A 101 -6.40 -8.89 11.15
N LEU A 102 -7.09 -10.01 11.23
CA LEU A 102 -6.82 -11.21 10.47
C LEU A 102 -7.69 -11.22 9.22
N GLU A 103 -7.05 -11.07 8.07
CA GLU A 103 -7.71 -11.07 6.77
C GLU A 103 -7.68 -12.47 6.15
N GLY A 104 -8.85 -13.09 5.98
CA GLY A 104 -8.96 -14.42 5.39
C GLY A 104 -9.25 -14.37 3.89
N HIS A 105 -8.51 -15.17 3.13
CA HIS A 105 -8.58 -15.22 1.68
C HIS A 105 -8.77 -16.64 1.16
N ALA A 106 -9.27 -16.74 -0.06
CA ALA A 106 -9.45 -17.97 -0.79
C ALA A 106 -8.93 -17.82 -2.24
N ASP A 107 -8.76 -18.95 -2.93
CA ASP A 107 -8.47 -18.93 -4.37
C ASP A 107 -9.75 -18.62 -5.19
N GLU A 108 -9.59 -18.48 -6.51
CA GLU A 108 -10.67 -18.04 -7.40
C GLU A 108 -11.80 -19.07 -7.61
N ARG A 109 -11.56 -20.35 -7.28
CA ARG A 109 -12.50 -21.46 -7.56
C ARG A 109 -13.71 -21.40 -6.62
N GLY A 110 -14.87 -21.79 -7.13
CA GLY A 110 -16.13 -21.81 -6.37
C GLY A 110 -16.87 -20.47 -6.37
N THR A 111 -18.00 -20.42 -5.67
CA THR A 111 -18.86 -19.22 -5.59
C THR A 111 -18.25 -18.15 -4.69
N ARG A 112 -18.73 -16.93 -4.83
CA ARG A 112 -18.33 -15.81 -4.00
C ARG A 112 -18.67 -16.04 -2.53
N GLU A 113 -19.89 -16.48 -2.29
CA GLU A 113 -20.43 -16.74 -0.94
C GLU A 113 -19.66 -17.83 -0.22
N TYR A 114 -19.37 -18.95 -0.93
CA TYR A 114 -18.56 -20.02 -0.39
C TYR A 114 -17.16 -19.53 0.03
N ASN A 115 -16.49 -18.77 -0.84
CA ASN A 115 -15.15 -18.25 -0.57
C ASN A 115 -15.12 -17.21 0.54
N LEU A 116 -16.16 -16.38 0.67
CA LEU A 116 -16.28 -15.48 1.83
C LEU A 116 -16.40 -16.27 3.13
N ALA A 117 -17.24 -17.30 3.17
CA ALA A 117 -17.36 -18.16 4.35
C ALA A 117 -16.07 -18.94 4.64
N LEU A 118 -15.35 -19.40 3.61
CA LEU A 118 -14.06 -20.09 3.79
C LEU A 118 -12.98 -19.16 4.33
N GLY A 119 -12.88 -17.94 3.79
CA GLY A 119 -11.96 -16.92 4.28
C GLY A 119 -12.26 -16.55 5.73
N GLU A 120 -13.51 -16.43 6.12
CA GLU A 120 -13.91 -16.21 7.51
C GLU A 120 -13.45 -17.34 8.44
N ARG A 121 -13.64 -18.60 8.03
CA ARG A 121 -13.17 -19.76 8.81
C ARG A 121 -11.66 -19.75 8.99
N ARG A 122 -10.89 -19.39 7.96
CA ARG A 122 -9.42 -19.24 8.01
C ARG A 122 -8.98 -18.15 8.98
N ALA A 123 -9.57 -16.96 8.87
CA ALA A 123 -9.30 -15.86 9.79
C ALA A 123 -9.64 -16.25 11.24
N ASN A 124 -10.78 -16.90 11.46
CA ASN A 124 -11.19 -17.35 12.78
C ASN A 124 -10.30 -18.48 13.33
N ALA A 125 -9.81 -19.38 12.49
CA ALA A 125 -8.86 -20.42 12.91
C ALA A 125 -7.55 -19.80 13.42
N ALA A 126 -6.98 -18.82 12.68
CA ALA A 126 -5.81 -18.07 13.11
C ALA A 126 -6.06 -17.29 14.41
N LYS A 127 -7.21 -16.61 14.53
CA LYS A 127 -7.61 -15.92 15.77
C LYS A 127 -7.67 -16.85 16.97
N ASN A 128 -8.36 -17.99 16.82
CA ASN A 128 -8.50 -18.94 17.90
C ASN A 128 -7.15 -19.50 18.35
N TYR A 129 -6.24 -19.72 17.39
CA TYR A 129 -4.88 -20.16 17.71
C TYR A 129 -4.09 -19.08 18.48
N LEU A 130 -4.11 -17.81 18.03
CA LEU A 130 -3.48 -16.70 18.77
C LEU A 130 -4.07 -16.51 20.17
N VAL A 131 -5.39 -16.64 20.32
CA VAL A 131 -6.05 -16.59 21.65
C VAL A 131 -5.60 -17.74 22.54
N SER A 132 -5.43 -18.96 22.00
CA SER A 132 -4.90 -20.10 22.77
C SER A 132 -3.46 -19.89 23.24
N LEU A 133 -2.70 -19.03 22.54
CA LEU A 133 -1.35 -18.58 22.94
C LEU A 133 -1.35 -17.39 23.92
N GLY A 134 -2.53 -16.94 24.38
CA GLY A 134 -2.66 -15.89 25.39
C GLY A 134 -2.90 -14.48 24.85
N VAL A 135 -3.09 -14.28 23.54
CA VAL A 135 -3.46 -12.98 23.00
C VAL A 135 -4.92 -12.68 23.30
N ALA A 136 -5.20 -11.50 23.87
CA ALA A 136 -6.57 -11.13 24.22
C ALA A 136 -7.47 -11.04 22.97
N ALA A 137 -8.61 -11.73 22.99
CA ALA A 137 -9.52 -11.83 21.85
C ALA A 137 -10.02 -10.45 21.33
N GLY A 138 -10.14 -9.45 22.23
CA GLY A 138 -10.55 -8.09 21.90
C GLY A 138 -9.53 -7.30 21.08
N ARG A 139 -8.28 -7.78 21.01
CA ARG A 139 -7.21 -7.18 20.20
C ARG A 139 -7.12 -7.77 18.77
N ILE A 140 -7.95 -8.76 18.47
CA ILE A 140 -7.93 -9.46 17.20
C ILE A 140 -9.28 -9.34 16.53
N GLN A 141 -9.33 -8.59 15.44
CA GLN A 141 -10.47 -8.54 14.54
C GLN A 141 -10.31 -9.57 13.42
N THR A 142 -11.42 -9.99 12.82
CA THR A 142 -11.39 -10.87 11.65
C THR A 142 -12.19 -10.27 10.52
N VAL A 143 -11.70 -10.39 9.31
CA VAL A 143 -12.41 -10.01 8.08
C VAL A 143 -12.16 -11.04 7.01
N SER A 144 -13.15 -11.32 6.19
CA SER A 144 -12.98 -12.18 5.01
C SER A 144 -13.07 -11.35 3.73
N HIS A 145 -12.10 -11.53 2.88
CA HIS A 145 -12.11 -11.04 1.50
C HIS A 145 -12.48 -12.16 0.51
N GLY A 146 -12.61 -13.41 0.97
CA GLY A 146 -12.86 -14.52 0.09
C GLY A 146 -11.86 -14.52 -1.08
N LYS A 147 -12.36 -14.57 -2.32
CA LYS A 147 -11.55 -14.52 -3.54
C LYS A 147 -11.38 -13.12 -4.15
N GLU A 148 -11.86 -12.07 -3.48
CA GLU A 148 -11.96 -10.72 -4.04
C GLU A 148 -10.61 -9.96 -4.06
N ARG A 149 -9.61 -10.42 -3.26
CA ARG A 149 -8.28 -9.79 -3.17
C ARG A 149 -7.15 -10.80 -3.40
N PRO A 150 -6.98 -11.29 -4.62
CA PRO A 150 -5.88 -12.20 -4.94
C PRO A 150 -4.53 -11.47 -4.89
N VAL A 151 -3.47 -12.15 -4.42
CA VAL A 151 -2.08 -11.69 -4.50
C VAL A 151 -1.34 -12.28 -5.69
N ALA A 152 -1.78 -13.44 -6.16
CA ALA A 152 -1.25 -14.06 -7.36
C ALA A 152 -2.36 -14.20 -8.39
N LEU A 153 -2.10 -13.70 -9.60
CA LEU A 153 -2.99 -13.81 -10.74
C LEU A 153 -2.62 -15.05 -11.55
N GLY A 154 -3.62 -15.78 -12.00
CA GLY A 154 -3.46 -16.97 -12.81
C GLY A 154 -4.30 -18.14 -12.30
N SER A 155 -4.81 -18.93 -13.24
CA SER A 155 -5.67 -20.11 -12.97
C SER A 155 -4.82 -21.37 -12.94
N ASN A 156 -3.94 -21.46 -11.95
CA ASN A 156 -3.05 -22.60 -11.72
C ASN A 156 -2.78 -22.80 -10.22
N GLU A 157 -2.32 -24.00 -9.86
CA GLU A 157 -2.12 -24.37 -8.46
C GLU A 157 -1.11 -23.47 -7.74
N GLN A 158 -0.09 -22.98 -8.43
CA GLN A 158 0.90 -22.09 -7.83
C GLN A 158 0.27 -20.74 -7.40
N ALA A 159 -0.58 -20.14 -8.23
CA ALA A 159 -1.31 -18.93 -7.89
C ALA A 159 -2.37 -19.20 -6.81
N TRP A 160 -3.11 -20.29 -6.93
CA TRP A 160 -4.13 -20.67 -5.95
C TRP A 160 -3.56 -20.88 -4.55
N ALA A 161 -2.41 -21.58 -4.44
CA ALA A 161 -1.74 -21.79 -3.16
C ALA A 161 -1.36 -20.46 -2.47
N GLN A 162 -0.89 -19.46 -3.20
CA GLN A 162 -0.60 -18.14 -2.65
C GLN A 162 -1.85 -17.38 -2.22
N ASN A 163 -2.98 -17.62 -2.87
CA ASN A 163 -4.24 -16.96 -2.55
C ASN A 163 -4.95 -17.59 -1.35
N ARG A 164 -4.73 -18.88 -1.07
CA ARG A 164 -5.28 -19.58 0.10
C ARG A 164 -4.51 -19.20 1.37
N ARG A 165 -4.77 -18.03 1.93
CA ARG A 165 -3.99 -17.49 3.04
C ARG A 165 -4.84 -16.75 4.08
N ALA A 166 -4.27 -16.54 5.25
CA ALA A 166 -4.70 -15.49 6.17
C ALA A 166 -3.53 -14.55 6.47
N VAL A 167 -3.81 -13.26 6.55
CA VAL A 167 -2.83 -12.19 6.72
C VAL A 167 -3.12 -11.44 8.02
N SER A 168 -2.07 -11.22 8.81
CA SER A 168 -2.15 -10.37 10.00
C SER A 168 -1.75 -8.94 9.65
N VAL A 169 -2.67 -8.01 9.86
CA VAL A 169 -2.51 -6.59 9.59
C VAL A 169 -2.69 -5.81 10.89
N VAL A 170 -1.71 -4.96 11.21
CA VAL A 170 -1.77 -4.11 12.42
C VAL A 170 -2.82 -3.03 12.25
N ILE A 171 -3.62 -2.81 13.29
CA ILE A 171 -4.60 -1.73 13.37
C ILE A 171 -3.94 -0.57 14.14
N ASN A 172 -3.84 0.58 13.48
CA ASN A 172 -3.38 1.83 14.08
C ASN A 172 -4.57 2.71 14.48
#